data_329c649d9ae8dbf05948c63e878d61ad
#
_entry.id   329c649d9ae8dbf05948c63e878d61ad
#
_cell.length_a   1.000
_cell.length_b   1.000
_cell.length_c   1.000
_cell.angle_alpha   90.00
_cell.angle_beta   90.00
_cell.angle_gamma   90.00
#
_symmetry.space_group_name_H-M   'P 1'
#
loop_
_entity.id
_entity.type
_entity.pdbx_description
1 polymer ?
#
loop_
_entity_poly.entity_id
_entity_poly.type
_entity_poly.pdbx_seq_one_letter_code
_entity_poly.pdbx_strand_id
1 'polypeptide(L)'
;PMYYLEKGLHSPLLAKIFAFFGVSVALLGIGTFTQVKSISDGLSMSLNVPRYITAILLTIAVAFITIGGIKRIASVAEKVIPLMCVLYIGGVVLILVSHITVLPSAIALIIKSAFTPQAVFGGGTGITMVIAMQKGISRGIFSNESGLGSAPIAAAAAKTDSCVEQGLVSMTGTFIDTIVICTMTGLAIVLTQSYTTGLDGAAMTTHAFSVGLFI
;
A
#
# COMPACT_ATOMS: atom_id res chain seq x y z
N PRO A 1 -13.89 5.51 16.52
CA PRO A 1 -15.25 5.19 16.02
C PRO A 1 -16.20 4.78 17.14
N MET A 2 -15.81 3.90 18.07
CA MET A 2 -16.67 3.46 19.15
C MET A 2 -17.26 4.63 19.99
N TYR A 3 -16.49 5.67 20.23
CA TYR A 3 -16.98 6.82 21.00
C TYR A 3 -18.06 7.65 20.29
N TYR A 4 -17.98 7.84 18.97
CA TYR A 4 -19.05 8.56 18.28
C TYR A 4 -20.29 7.68 18.05
N LEU A 5 -20.13 6.36 17.97
CA LEU A 5 -21.25 5.42 17.97
C LEU A 5 -21.98 5.43 19.33
N GLU A 6 -21.23 5.49 20.43
CA GLU A 6 -21.80 5.54 21.78
C GLU A 6 -22.43 6.91 22.08
N LYS A 7 -21.69 7.99 21.86
CA LYS A 7 -22.09 9.34 22.27
C LYS A 7 -22.92 10.08 21.22
N GLY A 8 -22.63 9.87 19.92
CA GLY A 8 -23.30 10.54 18.81
C GLY A 8 -24.58 9.84 18.38
N LEU A 9 -24.55 8.50 18.24
CA LEU A 9 -25.71 7.69 17.89
C LEU A 9 -26.46 7.12 19.11
N HIS A 10 -25.97 7.39 20.34
CA HIS A 10 -26.54 6.84 21.57
C HIS A 10 -26.72 5.32 21.56
N SER A 11 -25.84 4.59 20.84
CA SER A 11 -25.92 3.14 20.69
C SER A 11 -24.70 2.43 21.27
N PRO A 12 -24.69 2.12 22.57
CA PRO A 12 -23.58 1.44 23.22
C PRO A 12 -23.35 0.03 22.70
N LEU A 13 -24.40 -0.61 22.17
CA LEU A 13 -24.31 -1.94 21.58
C LEU A 13 -23.44 -1.92 20.29
N LEU A 14 -23.71 -0.99 19.39
CA LEU A 14 -22.94 -0.82 18.16
C LEU A 14 -21.47 -0.45 18.46
N ALA A 15 -21.24 0.38 19.47
CA ALA A 15 -19.88 0.74 19.91
C ALA A 15 -19.10 -0.50 20.39
N LYS A 16 -19.73 -1.38 21.18
CA LYS A 16 -19.11 -2.63 21.64
C LYS A 16 -18.84 -3.62 20.50
N ILE A 17 -19.80 -3.77 19.57
CA ILE A 17 -19.63 -4.61 18.38
C ILE A 17 -18.46 -4.10 17.53
N PHE A 18 -18.39 -2.80 17.27
CA PHE A 18 -17.26 -2.21 16.55
C PHE A 18 -15.93 -2.46 17.28
N ALA A 19 -15.87 -2.25 18.59
CA ALA A 19 -14.66 -2.48 19.38
C ALA A 19 -14.21 -3.95 19.31
N PHE A 20 -15.15 -4.90 19.40
CA PHE A 20 -14.87 -6.33 19.28
C PHE A 20 -14.27 -6.67 17.90
N PHE A 21 -14.88 -6.21 16.82
CA PHE A 21 -14.35 -6.43 15.48
C PHE A 21 -13.02 -5.71 15.25
N GLY A 22 -12.85 -4.49 15.80
CA GLY A 22 -11.57 -3.77 15.73
C GLY A 22 -10.42 -4.54 16.38
N VAL A 23 -10.66 -5.12 17.55
CA VAL A 23 -9.68 -6.00 18.22
C VAL A 23 -9.45 -7.28 17.42
N SER A 24 -10.50 -7.87 16.87
CA SER A 24 -10.39 -9.07 16.03
C SER A 24 -9.55 -8.83 14.79
N VAL A 25 -9.72 -7.70 14.11
CA VAL A 25 -8.88 -7.31 12.96
C VAL A 25 -7.42 -7.11 13.36
N ALA A 26 -7.16 -6.51 14.52
CA ALA A 26 -5.79 -6.32 15.02
C ALA A 26 -5.09 -7.65 15.35
N LEU A 27 -5.81 -8.63 15.89
CA LEU A 27 -5.27 -9.94 16.28
C LEU A 27 -5.20 -10.94 15.11
N LEU A 28 -6.21 -10.96 14.25
CA LEU A 28 -6.39 -11.95 13.20
C LEU A 28 -6.19 -11.36 11.79
N GLY A 29 -6.08 -10.05 11.70
CA GLY A 29 -6.01 -9.32 10.43
C GLY A 29 -4.66 -9.48 9.73
N ILE A 30 -4.72 -9.35 8.41
CA ILE A 30 -3.59 -9.54 7.51
C ILE A 30 -2.64 -8.31 7.49
N GLY A 31 -3.09 -7.15 8.00
CA GLY A 31 -2.45 -5.86 7.81
C GLY A 31 -0.95 -5.83 8.08
N THR A 32 -0.52 -6.18 9.28
CA THR A 32 0.89 -6.05 9.71
C THR A 32 1.79 -7.12 9.10
N PHE A 33 1.30 -8.34 8.87
CA PHE A 33 2.13 -9.45 8.36
C PHE A 33 2.62 -9.22 6.94
N THR A 34 1.79 -8.64 6.08
CA THR A 34 2.16 -8.35 4.68
C THR A 34 3.25 -7.29 4.59
N GLN A 35 3.20 -6.24 5.40
CA GLN A 35 4.22 -5.21 5.46
C GLN A 35 5.54 -5.75 5.99
N VAL A 36 5.53 -6.49 7.10
CA VAL A 36 6.74 -7.11 7.67
C VAL A 36 7.38 -8.06 6.66
N LYS A 37 6.58 -8.88 5.98
CA LYS A 37 7.08 -9.75 4.91
C LYS A 37 7.73 -8.94 3.79
N SER A 38 7.07 -7.91 3.30
CA SER A 38 7.57 -7.07 2.20
C SER A 38 8.90 -6.39 2.54
N ILE A 39 9.03 -5.85 3.77
CA ILE A 39 10.28 -5.26 4.24
C ILE A 39 11.39 -6.32 4.34
N SER A 40 11.05 -7.50 4.88
CA SER A 40 12.00 -8.60 5.03
C SER A 40 12.49 -9.13 3.69
N ASP A 41 11.59 -9.30 2.73
CA ASP A 41 11.93 -9.76 1.38
C ASP A 41 12.79 -8.71 0.64
N GLY A 42 12.43 -7.42 0.75
CA GLY A 42 13.21 -6.33 0.16
C GLY A 42 14.64 -6.24 0.73
N LEU A 43 14.82 -6.30 2.05
CA LEU A 43 16.14 -6.29 2.68
C LEU A 43 16.96 -7.55 2.36
N SER A 44 16.30 -8.70 2.30
CA SER A 44 16.97 -9.94 1.91
C SER A 44 17.46 -9.91 0.47
N MET A 45 16.68 -9.33 -0.45
CA MET A 45 17.06 -9.21 -1.87
C MET A 45 18.16 -8.16 -2.11
N SER A 46 18.07 -7.01 -1.45
CA SER A 46 18.96 -5.89 -1.72
C SER A 46 20.29 -5.95 -0.93
N LEU A 47 20.24 -6.43 0.32
CA LEU A 47 21.36 -6.39 1.25
C LEU A 47 21.77 -7.76 1.78
N ASN A 48 21.13 -8.84 1.31
CA ASN A 48 21.34 -10.22 1.80
C ASN A 48 21.17 -10.36 3.33
N VAL A 49 20.33 -9.51 3.95
CA VAL A 49 20.05 -9.55 5.39
C VAL A 49 19.17 -10.75 5.69
N PRO A 50 19.56 -11.64 6.61
CA PRO A 50 18.73 -12.76 7.03
C PRO A 50 17.40 -12.29 7.63
N ARG A 51 16.30 -12.97 7.26
CA ARG A 51 14.95 -12.58 7.67
C ARG A 51 14.74 -12.46 9.17
N TYR A 52 15.41 -13.31 9.97
CA TYR A 52 15.29 -13.26 11.42
C TYR A 52 15.90 -11.99 12.02
N ILE A 53 16.98 -11.45 11.45
CA ILE A 53 17.58 -10.18 11.88
C ILE A 53 16.61 -9.03 11.60
N THR A 54 16.04 -9.00 10.40
CA THR A 54 15.00 -8.02 10.04
C THR A 54 13.81 -8.09 10.97
N ALA A 55 13.33 -9.29 11.30
CA ALA A 55 12.22 -9.49 12.20
C ALA A 55 12.50 -8.93 13.61
N ILE A 56 13.69 -9.20 14.17
CA ILE A 56 14.09 -8.68 15.48
C ILE A 56 14.16 -7.15 15.46
N LEU A 57 14.83 -6.57 14.46
CA LEU A 57 14.98 -5.12 14.34
C LEU A 57 13.62 -4.42 14.19
N LEU A 58 12.74 -4.96 13.33
CA LEU A 58 11.41 -4.42 13.15
C LEU A 58 10.56 -4.54 14.42
N THR A 59 10.65 -5.66 15.13
CA THR A 59 9.92 -5.84 16.39
C THR A 59 10.35 -4.79 17.42
N ILE A 60 11.64 -4.58 17.59
CA ILE A 60 12.17 -3.57 18.53
C ILE A 60 11.73 -2.16 18.10
N ALA A 61 11.88 -1.81 16.81
CA ALA A 61 11.52 -0.50 16.30
C ALA A 61 10.02 -0.22 16.46
N VAL A 62 9.16 -1.17 16.08
CA VAL A 62 7.70 -1.04 16.20
C VAL A 62 7.28 -0.97 17.66
N ALA A 63 7.83 -1.82 18.53
CA ALA A 63 7.54 -1.78 19.96
C ALA A 63 7.91 -0.42 20.56
N PHE A 64 9.07 0.13 20.23
CA PHE A 64 9.53 1.42 20.72
C PHE A 64 8.63 2.57 20.28
N ILE A 65 8.06 2.51 19.08
CA ILE A 65 7.14 3.53 18.55
C ILE A 65 5.75 3.35 19.18
N THR A 66 5.22 2.12 19.23
CA THR A 66 3.85 1.85 19.65
C THR A 66 3.63 2.03 21.15
N ILE A 67 4.63 1.76 22.00
CA ILE A 67 4.58 2.03 23.46
C ILE A 67 4.29 3.51 23.75
N GLY A 68 4.72 4.43 22.87
CA GLY A 68 4.42 5.86 22.99
C GLY A 68 2.98 6.27 22.60
N GLY A 69 2.16 5.31 22.17
CA GLY A 69 0.77 5.53 21.78
C GLY A 69 0.59 6.29 20.45
N ILE A 70 -0.66 6.59 20.13
CA ILE A 70 -1.06 7.15 18.83
C ILE A 70 -0.36 8.47 18.49
N LYS A 71 -0.11 9.32 19.48
CA LYS A 71 0.59 10.60 19.26
C LYS A 71 2.04 10.40 18.79
N ARG A 72 2.72 9.41 19.34
CA ARG A 72 4.09 9.08 18.94
C ARG A 72 4.13 8.44 17.57
N ILE A 73 3.18 7.55 17.29
CA ILE A 73 3.02 6.94 15.95
C ILE A 73 2.81 8.04 14.91
N ALA A 74 1.89 8.98 15.15
CA ALA A 74 1.63 10.11 14.26
C ALA A 74 2.87 10.99 14.05
N SER A 75 3.60 11.34 15.12
CA SER A 75 4.81 12.18 15.01
C SER A 75 5.95 11.52 14.26
N VAL A 76 6.11 10.20 14.37
CA VAL A 76 7.10 9.45 13.56
C VAL A 76 6.66 9.37 12.12
N ALA A 77 5.39 9.06 11.86
CA ALA A 77 4.82 8.97 10.52
C ALA A 77 4.94 10.30 9.77
N GLU A 78 4.64 11.42 10.43
CA GLU A 78 4.73 12.78 9.86
C GLU A 78 6.13 13.11 9.31
N LYS A 79 7.18 12.57 9.92
CA LYS A 79 8.57 12.78 9.47
C LYS A 79 9.03 11.76 8.44
N VAL A 80 8.69 10.50 8.64
CA VAL A 80 9.19 9.39 7.82
C VAL A 80 8.46 9.30 6.48
N ILE A 81 7.13 9.48 6.46
CA ILE A 81 6.34 9.31 5.24
C ILE A 81 6.74 10.30 4.13
N PRO A 82 6.88 11.61 4.37
CA PRO A 82 7.31 12.53 3.31
C PRO A 82 8.67 12.17 2.72
N LEU A 83 9.62 11.78 3.56
CA LEU A 83 10.94 11.35 3.11
C LEU A 83 10.84 10.10 2.21
N MET A 84 10.07 9.10 2.64
CA MET A 84 9.82 7.89 1.84
C MET A 84 9.17 8.23 0.50
N CYS A 85 8.16 9.09 0.50
CA CYS A 85 7.47 9.51 -0.72
C CYS A 85 8.42 10.21 -1.70
N VAL A 86 9.25 11.13 -1.22
CA VAL A 86 10.22 11.84 -2.07
C VAL A 86 11.24 10.88 -2.67
N LEU A 87 11.80 9.96 -1.87
CA LEU A 87 12.75 8.97 -2.36
C LEU A 87 12.12 8.02 -3.37
N TYR A 88 10.91 7.53 -3.08
CA TYR A 88 10.19 6.61 -3.96
C TYR A 88 9.80 7.27 -5.28
N ILE A 89 9.13 8.42 -5.22
CA ILE A 89 8.72 9.17 -6.41
C ILE A 89 9.96 9.59 -7.22
N GLY A 90 11.00 10.07 -6.56
CA GLY A 90 12.27 10.43 -7.21
C GLY A 90 12.88 9.25 -7.96
N GLY A 91 12.96 8.09 -7.34
CA GLY A 91 13.46 6.87 -7.98
C GLY A 91 12.61 6.44 -9.17
N VAL A 92 11.27 6.44 -9.04
CA VAL A 92 10.40 6.10 -10.17
C VAL A 92 10.50 7.14 -11.29
N VAL A 93 10.55 8.43 -10.98
CA VAL A 93 10.74 9.49 -12.01
C VAL A 93 12.04 9.28 -12.77
N LEU A 94 13.12 8.92 -12.09
CA LEU A 94 14.38 8.58 -12.76
C LEU A 94 14.23 7.42 -13.72
N ILE A 95 13.53 6.34 -13.33
CA ILE A 95 13.23 5.21 -14.22
C ILE A 95 12.41 5.66 -15.42
N LEU A 96 11.35 6.46 -15.22
CA LEU A 96 10.48 6.94 -16.30
C LEU A 96 11.24 7.84 -17.28
N VAL A 97 12.09 8.73 -16.77
CA VAL A 97 12.91 9.62 -17.60
C VAL A 97 13.97 8.85 -18.37
N SER A 98 14.64 7.88 -17.74
CA SER A 98 15.63 7.03 -18.42
C SER A 98 15.04 6.20 -19.54
N HIS A 99 13.75 5.85 -19.44
CA HIS A 99 13.04 5.04 -20.44
C HIS A 99 11.96 5.83 -21.19
N ILE A 100 12.12 7.16 -21.32
CA ILE A 100 11.10 8.06 -21.89
C ILE A 100 10.69 7.69 -23.32
N THR A 101 11.62 7.16 -24.10
CA THR A 101 11.37 6.72 -25.48
C THR A 101 10.46 5.49 -25.56
N VAL A 102 10.51 4.64 -24.55
CA VAL A 102 9.72 3.40 -24.47
C VAL A 102 8.40 3.61 -23.72
N LEU A 103 8.28 4.73 -22.98
CA LEU A 103 7.10 5.02 -22.16
C LEU A 103 5.78 5.03 -22.95
N PRO A 104 5.68 5.63 -24.16
CA PRO A 104 4.42 5.60 -24.92
C PRO A 104 4.02 4.18 -25.34
N SER A 105 4.99 3.33 -25.68
CA SER A 105 4.72 1.93 -26.04
C SER A 105 4.29 1.08 -24.83
N ALA A 106 4.83 1.36 -23.65
CA ALA A 106 4.41 0.72 -22.40
C ALA A 106 2.96 1.09 -22.04
N ILE A 107 2.58 2.36 -22.17
CA ILE A 107 1.20 2.81 -21.96
C ILE A 107 0.27 2.15 -22.98
N ALA A 108 0.65 2.15 -24.26
CA ALA A 108 -0.13 1.49 -25.30
C ALA A 108 -0.28 -0.01 -25.05
N LEU A 109 0.76 -0.68 -24.55
CA LEU A 109 0.72 -2.09 -24.15
C LEU A 109 -0.30 -2.33 -23.04
N ILE A 110 -0.30 -1.49 -21.98
CA ILE A 110 -1.25 -1.61 -20.88
C ILE A 110 -2.69 -1.48 -21.39
N ILE A 111 -2.97 -0.43 -22.17
CA ILE A 111 -4.31 -0.18 -22.71
C ILE A 111 -4.73 -1.31 -23.65
N LYS A 112 -3.88 -1.67 -24.61
CA LYS A 112 -4.17 -2.75 -25.56
C LYS A 112 -4.41 -4.09 -24.85
N SER A 113 -3.58 -4.43 -23.87
CA SER A 113 -3.72 -5.68 -23.12
C SER A 113 -4.98 -5.73 -22.28
N ALA A 114 -5.45 -4.59 -21.75
CA ALA A 114 -6.69 -4.54 -20.98
C ALA A 114 -7.94 -4.88 -21.80
N PHE A 115 -7.90 -4.63 -23.12
CA PHE A 115 -9.03 -4.82 -24.04
C PHE A 115 -8.84 -5.97 -25.03
N THR A 116 -7.82 -6.81 -24.87
CA THR A 116 -7.62 -7.97 -25.73
C THR A 116 -8.48 -9.17 -25.29
N PRO A 117 -8.84 -10.07 -26.24
CA PRO A 117 -9.54 -11.30 -25.90
C PRO A 117 -8.82 -12.17 -24.85
N GLN A 118 -7.51 -12.16 -24.85
CA GLN A 118 -6.71 -12.88 -23.85
C GLN A 118 -6.94 -12.34 -22.43
N ALA A 119 -7.16 -11.03 -22.29
CA ALA A 119 -7.53 -10.44 -20.99
C ALA A 119 -8.94 -10.84 -20.56
N VAL A 120 -9.87 -10.98 -21.53
CA VAL A 120 -11.26 -11.37 -21.28
C VAL A 120 -11.38 -12.86 -20.93
N PHE A 121 -10.64 -13.73 -21.62
CA PHE A 121 -10.75 -15.20 -21.45
C PHE A 121 -9.69 -15.78 -20.49
N GLY A 122 -8.84 -14.93 -19.90
CA GLY A 122 -7.68 -15.40 -19.14
C GLY A 122 -6.56 -15.90 -20.07
N GLY A 123 -5.37 -15.36 -19.94
CA GLY A 123 -4.21 -15.85 -20.69
C GLY A 123 -3.99 -17.34 -20.46
N GLY A 124 -3.16 -17.99 -21.27
CA GLY A 124 -2.89 -19.43 -21.23
C GLY A 124 -2.41 -20.03 -19.87
N THR A 125 -2.38 -19.23 -18.82
CA THR A 125 -2.11 -19.61 -17.44
C THR A 125 -3.38 -19.90 -16.62
N GLY A 126 -4.57 -19.85 -17.23
CA GLY A 126 -5.84 -20.12 -16.55
C GLY A 126 -6.30 -19.02 -15.57
N ILE A 127 -5.64 -17.87 -15.56
CA ILE A 127 -6.09 -16.70 -14.78
C ILE A 127 -7.27 -16.08 -15.52
N THR A 128 -8.46 -16.28 -14.97
CA THR A 128 -9.67 -15.70 -15.54
C THR A 128 -9.73 -14.20 -15.24
N MET A 129 -10.44 -13.45 -16.07
CA MET A 129 -10.75 -12.04 -15.83
C MET A 129 -11.31 -11.80 -14.42
N VAL A 130 -12.13 -12.73 -13.93
CA VAL A 130 -12.70 -12.70 -12.57
C VAL A 130 -11.61 -12.68 -11.50
N ILE A 131 -10.59 -13.54 -11.63
CA ILE A 131 -9.47 -13.60 -10.67
C ILE A 131 -8.66 -12.29 -10.74
N ALA A 132 -8.37 -11.78 -11.94
CA ALA A 132 -7.66 -10.52 -12.11
C ALA A 132 -8.43 -9.34 -11.48
N MET A 133 -9.73 -9.25 -11.74
CA MET A 133 -10.60 -8.25 -11.13
C MET A 133 -10.66 -8.40 -9.60
N GLN A 134 -10.85 -9.62 -9.10
CA GLN A 134 -10.90 -9.90 -7.68
C GLN A 134 -9.58 -9.49 -6.99
N LYS A 135 -8.43 -9.82 -7.55
CA LYS A 135 -7.13 -9.43 -7.02
C LYS A 135 -6.91 -7.92 -7.07
N GLY A 136 -7.26 -7.26 -8.18
CA GLY A 136 -7.14 -5.81 -8.33
C GLY A 136 -8.04 -5.05 -7.35
N ILE A 137 -9.31 -5.40 -7.27
CA ILE A 137 -10.28 -4.78 -6.35
C ILE A 137 -9.84 -5.01 -4.89
N SER A 138 -9.46 -6.24 -4.54
CA SER A 138 -9.00 -6.57 -3.19
C SER A 138 -7.77 -5.74 -2.78
N ARG A 139 -6.83 -5.55 -3.67
CA ARG A 139 -5.63 -4.73 -3.41
C ARG A 139 -5.96 -3.24 -3.30
N GLY A 140 -6.84 -2.72 -4.15
CA GLY A 140 -7.30 -1.33 -4.07
C GLY A 140 -8.06 -1.04 -2.77
N ILE A 141 -8.96 -1.92 -2.34
CA ILE A 141 -9.66 -1.82 -1.06
C ILE A 141 -8.66 -1.82 0.10
N PHE A 142 -7.68 -2.73 0.07
CA PHE A 142 -6.68 -2.85 1.11
C PHE A 142 -5.76 -1.62 1.18
N SER A 143 -5.27 -1.13 0.05
CA SER A 143 -4.37 0.04 -0.02
C SER A 143 -5.05 1.31 0.51
N ASN A 144 -6.31 1.53 0.15
CA ASN A 144 -7.08 2.71 0.56
C ASN A 144 -7.82 2.53 1.90
N GLU A 145 -7.63 1.39 2.58
CA GLU A 145 -8.36 1.04 3.81
C GLU A 145 -9.90 1.17 3.68
N SER A 146 -10.41 1.03 2.46
CA SER A 146 -11.82 1.27 2.12
C SER A 146 -12.72 0.20 2.74
N GLY A 147 -13.60 0.63 3.65
CA GLY A 147 -14.52 -0.27 4.35
C GLY A 147 -13.90 -1.14 5.45
N LEU A 148 -12.61 -1.00 5.75
CA LEU A 148 -11.94 -1.79 6.80
C LEU A 148 -12.15 -1.22 8.21
N GLY A 149 -12.64 0.03 8.33
CA GLY A 149 -12.89 0.68 9.62
C GLY A 149 -11.63 1.21 10.33
N SER A 150 -10.45 1.05 9.77
CA SER A 150 -9.17 1.52 10.33
C SER A 150 -8.93 3.01 10.10
N ALA A 151 -9.30 3.54 8.93
CA ALA A 151 -9.12 4.94 8.59
C ALA A 151 -9.76 5.92 9.63
N PRO A 152 -10.99 5.70 10.12
CA PRO A 152 -11.56 6.55 11.18
C PRO A 152 -10.82 6.46 12.52
N ILE A 153 -10.11 5.36 12.79
CA ILE A 153 -9.29 5.24 14.02
C ILE A 153 -8.07 6.14 13.90
N ALA A 154 -7.40 6.16 12.75
CA ALA A 154 -6.29 7.06 12.48
C ALA A 154 -6.74 8.53 12.46
N ALA A 155 -7.87 8.83 11.83
CA ALA A 155 -8.47 10.17 11.77
C ALA A 155 -8.84 10.73 13.17
N ALA A 156 -9.06 9.87 14.16
CA ALA A 156 -9.32 10.32 15.53
C ALA A 156 -8.15 11.10 16.18
N ALA A 157 -6.94 11.00 15.63
CA ALA A 157 -5.77 11.77 16.05
C ALA A 157 -5.65 13.13 15.35
N ALA A 158 -6.50 13.44 14.39
CA ALA A 158 -6.47 14.69 13.63
C ALA A 158 -6.79 15.90 14.53
N LYS A 159 -6.12 17.01 14.23
CA LYS A 159 -6.33 18.29 14.92
C LYS A 159 -7.14 19.20 13.99
N THR A 160 -8.42 18.95 13.89
CA THR A 160 -9.35 19.76 13.09
C THR A 160 -10.73 19.81 13.76
N ASP A 161 -11.40 20.92 13.60
CA ASP A 161 -12.78 21.12 14.07
C ASP A 161 -13.80 20.97 12.93
N SER A 162 -13.33 20.68 11.72
CA SER A 162 -14.15 20.57 10.51
C SER A 162 -14.14 19.15 9.94
N CYS A 163 -15.33 18.53 9.87
CA CYS A 163 -15.51 17.25 9.19
C CYS A 163 -15.15 17.31 7.69
N VAL A 164 -15.40 18.47 7.06
CA VAL A 164 -15.11 18.70 5.63
C VAL A 164 -13.61 18.73 5.40
N GLU A 165 -12.86 19.44 6.23
CA GLU A 165 -11.40 19.51 6.15
C GLU A 165 -10.78 18.10 6.30
N GLN A 166 -11.20 17.35 7.31
CA GLN A 166 -10.74 15.96 7.47
C GLN A 166 -11.09 15.08 6.28
N GLY A 167 -12.27 15.25 5.69
CA GLY A 167 -12.69 14.54 4.49
C GLY A 167 -11.79 14.84 3.29
N LEU A 168 -11.46 16.11 3.07
CA LEU A 168 -10.56 16.54 1.99
C LEU A 168 -9.14 15.99 2.16
N VAL A 169 -8.61 15.99 3.38
CA VAL A 169 -7.30 15.40 3.68
C VAL A 169 -7.31 13.90 3.39
N SER A 170 -8.33 13.18 3.82
CA SER A 170 -8.46 11.73 3.56
C SER A 170 -8.58 11.42 2.07
N MET A 171 -9.33 12.24 1.32
CA MET A 171 -9.46 12.11 -0.14
C MET A 171 -8.12 12.34 -0.84
N THR A 172 -7.34 13.33 -0.40
CA THR A 172 -6.01 13.61 -0.98
C THR A 172 -5.08 12.43 -0.79
N GLY A 173 -5.09 11.79 0.39
CA GLY A 173 -4.31 10.57 0.64
C GLY A 173 -4.64 9.45 -0.33
N THR A 174 -5.93 9.16 -0.51
CA THR A 174 -6.41 8.14 -1.46
C THR A 174 -6.01 8.48 -2.92
N PHE A 175 -6.11 9.75 -3.31
CA PHE A 175 -5.70 10.19 -4.65
C PHE A 175 -4.21 9.97 -4.89
N ILE A 176 -3.36 10.40 -3.95
CA ILE A 176 -1.90 10.23 -4.05
C ILE A 176 -1.54 8.76 -4.12
N ASP A 177 -2.08 7.93 -3.24
CA ASP A 177 -1.79 6.50 -3.22
C ASP A 177 -2.21 5.82 -4.53
N THR A 178 -3.46 5.96 -4.93
CA THR A 178 -4.01 5.20 -6.06
C THR A 178 -3.63 5.79 -7.40
N ILE A 179 -3.80 7.10 -7.58
CA ILE A 179 -3.58 7.71 -8.91
C ILE A 179 -2.10 7.98 -9.15
N VAL A 180 -1.35 8.46 -8.14
CA VAL A 180 0.06 8.80 -8.35
C VAL A 180 0.95 7.57 -8.14
N ILE A 181 1.01 7.05 -6.92
CA ILE A 181 1.98 6.01 -6.54
C ILE A 181 1.73 4.69 -7.29
N CYS A 182 0.48 4.21 -7.33
CA CYS A 182 0.17 2.96 -8.01
C CYS A 182 0.39 3.04 -9.52
N THR A 183 0.04 4.16 -10.16
CA THR A 183 0.28 4.35 -11.61
C THR A 183 1.77 4.38 -11.91
N MET A 184 2.55 5.15 -11.15
CA MET A 184 4.00 5.23 -11.30
C MET A 184 4.66 3.87 -11.09
N THR A 185 4.25 3.12 -10.05
CA THR A 185 4.75 1.78 -9.77
C THR A 185 4.44 0.81 -10.91
N GLY A 186 3.20 0.82 -11.40
CA GLY A 186 2.77 -0.01 -12.52
C GLY A 186 3.57 0.27 -13.80
N LEU A 187 3.80 1.55 -14.11
CA LEU A 187 4.61 1.95 -15.26
C LEU A 187 6.07 1.48 -15.10
N ALA A 188 6.67 1.65 -13.92
CA ALA A 188 8.03 1.17 -13.67
C ALA A 188 8.15 -0.34 -13.87
N ILE A 189 7.20 -1.12 -13.36
CA ILE A 189 7.16 -2.58 -13.52
C ILE A 189 7.02 -2.99 -15.00
N VAL A 190 6.17 -2.29 -15.77
CA VAL A 190 5.96 -2.59 -17.19
C VAL A 190 7.17 -2.20 -18.03
N LEU A 191 7.76 -1.02 -17.79
CA LEU A 191 8.95 -0.54 -18.49
C LEU A 191 10.15 -1.47 -18.30
N THR A 192 10.37 -1.97 -17.09
CA THR A 192 11.46 -2.88 -16.75
C THR A 192 11.14 -4.34 -17.03
N GLN A 193 9.93 -4.65 -17.53
CA GLN A 193 9.41 -6.01 -17.74
C GLN A 193 9.49 -6.92 -16.51
N SER A 194 9.55 -6.35 -15.32
CA SER A 194 9.69 -7.09 -14.07
C SER A 194 8.53 -8.04 -13.77
N TYR A 195 7.37 -7.84 -14.40
CA TYR A 195 6.23 -8.75 -14.31
C TYR A 195 6.48 -10.13 -14.94
N THR A 196 7.51 -10.27 -15.79
CA THR A 196 7.86 -11.56 -16.43
C THR A 196 8.73 -12.45 -15.57
N THR A 197 9.27 -11.93 -14.48
CA THR A 197 10.25 -12.63 -13.63
C THR A 197 9.63 -13.67 -12.68
N GLY A 198 8.31 -13.70 -12.54
CA GLY A 198 7.61 -14.55 -11.58
C GLY A 198 7.75 -14.10 -10.12
N LEU A 199 8.31 -12.91 -9.88
CA LEU A 199 8.39 -12.32 -8.56
C LEU A 199 7.05 -11.70 -8.14
N ASP A 200 6.79 -11.67 -6.83
CA ASP A 200 5.55 -11.14 -6.27
C ASP A 200 5.79 -9.91 -5.39
N GLY A 201 4.78 -9.02 -5.36
CA GLY A 201 4.70 -7.92 -4.41
C GLY A 201 5.91 -7.00 -4.39
N ALA A 202 6.50 -6.78 -3.20
CA ALA A 202 7.64 -5.89 -3.03
C ALA A 202 8.90 -6.36 -3.76
N ALA A 203 9.10 -7.68 -3.91
CA ALA A 203 10.23 -8.23 -4.64
C ALA A 203 10.21 -7.82 -6.12
N MET A 204 9.05 -7.84 -6.76
CA MET A 204 8.88 -7.36 -8.14
C MET A 204 9.22 -5.88 -8.27
N THR A 205 8.76 -5.06 -7.33
CA THR A 205 9.06 -3.62 -7.33
C THR A 205 10.55 -3.36 -7.09
N THR A 206 11.17 -4.07 -6.15
CA THR A 206 12.63 -3.99 -5.91
C THR A 206 13.43 -4.35 -7.16
N HIS A 207 13.03 -5.42 -7.85
CA HIS A 207 13.64 -5.82 -9.12
C HIS A 207 13.47 -4.72 -10.19
N ALA A 208 12.27 -4.10 -10.27
CA ALA A 208 12.02 -3.01 -11.21
C ALA A 208 12.95 -1.81 -10.96
N PHE A 209 13.19 -1.46 -9.70
CA PHE A 209 14.14 -0.41 -9.34
C PHE A 209 15.59 -0.80 -9.65
N SER A 210 15.98 -2.03 -9.33
CA SER A 210 17.33 -2.52 -9.61
C SER A 210 17.66 -2.48 -11.11
N VAL A 211 16.77 -3.00 -11.95
CA VAL A 211 16.94 -2.99 -13.40
C VAL A 211 16.77 -1.59 -13.99
N GLY A 212 15.79 -0.83 -13.52
CA GLY A 212 15.47 0.49 -14.08
C GLY A 212 16.47 1.58 -13.74
N LEU A 213 17.18 1.48 -12.62
CA LEU A 213 18.24 2.40 -12.20
C LEU A 213 19.64 1.89 -12.52
N PHE A 214 19.77 0.74 -13.18
CA PHE A 214 21.07 0.11 -13.49
C PHE A 214 21.95 -0.16 -12.26
N ILE A 215 21.34 -0.56 -11.12
CA ILE A 215 22.03 -0.85 -9.86
C ILE A 215 22.15 -2.36 -9.66
#